data_3f8dc4c55198688d8a49faf3b19d7196
#
_entry.id   3f8dc4c55198688d8a49faf3b19d7196
#
_cell.length_a   1.000
_cell.length_b   1.000
_cell.length_c   1.000
_cell.angle_alpha   90.00
_cell.angle_beta   90.00
_cell.angle_gamma   90.00
#
_symmetry.space_group_name_H-M   'P 1'
#
loop_
_entity.id
_entity.type
_entity.pdbx_description
1 polymer ?
#
loop_
_entity_poly.entity_id
_entity_poly.type
_entity_poly.pdbx_seq_one_letter_code
_entity_poly.pdbx_strand_id
1 'polypeptide(L)'
;MLFFVAALFALSSMVWSVEVKGNVTIPTDEVLAAAKKEGIYPLQWGFRLQSQDKLSRQLALALPDVTWIGVSKEGTTITIQVVESAQPKREPLLNPRHLISKSDAVVTQIYAEQGRPVVQKDMRVKKGQVLISGILGDEENTKTIVAKGEVRGLVWREYQVEVPLVQKHNTMTGESKERFYMVLGKWAIQLWGYGSTPFSSFDTESNHKPLTWRSFTLPMGWLTEKDLETREHEQQQTIEWARTKGLEGARNDIIAKNGKGTKIISEKILHEKKENGKVYMKVLFEVEESIAEELPLVHSQGE
;
A
#
# COMPACT_ATOMS: atom_id res chain seq x y z
N MET A 1 44.29 -2.68 -36.38
CA MET A 1 44.56 -3.69 -35.31
C MET A 1 44.80 -3.01 -33.97
N LEU A 2 45.78 -2.07 -33.83
CA LEU A 2 46.10 -1.43 -32.53
C LEU A 2 44.95 -0.69 -31.87
N PHE A 3 44.12 0.02 -32.66
CA PHE A 3 42.93 0.75 -32.18
C PHE A 3 41.82 -0.20 -31.65
N PHE A 4 41.65 -1.35 -32.28
CA PHE A 4 40.67 -2.37 -31.84
C PHE A 4 41.08 -3.01 -30.51
N VAL A 5 42.36 -3.29 -30.35
CA VAL A 5 42.91 -3.85 -29.09
C VAL A 5 42.79 -2.81 -27.97
N ALA A 6 43.10 -1.53 -28.24
CA ALA A 6 42.95 -0.46 -27.29
C ALA A 6 41.47 -0.24 -26.87
N ALA A 7 40.55 -0.34 -27.82
CA ALA A 7 39.11 -0.24 -27.55
C ALA A 7 38.59 -1.42 -26.69
N LEU A 8 39.05 -2.66 -26.98
CA LEU A 8 38.71 -3.82 -26.15
C LEU A 8 39.28 -3.70 -24.72
N PHE A 9 40.51 -3.20 -24.58
CA PHE A 9 41.10 -2.97 -23.28
C PHE A 9 40.33 -1.89 -22.50
N ALA A 10 39.95 -0.79 -23.14
CA ALA A 10 39.14 0.27 -22.54
C ALA A 10 37.77 -0.28 -22.08
N LEU A 11 37.09 -1.03 -22.91
CA LEU A 11 35.78 -1.66 -22.58
C LEU A 11 35.92 -2.69 -21.44
N SER A 12 36.98 -3.46 -21.39
CA SER A 12 37.27 -4.43 -20.33
C SER A 12 37.62 -3.78 -19.00
N SER A 13 38.13 -2.54 -19.01
CA SER A 13 38.48 -1.81 -17.79
C SER A 13 37.31 -1.02 -17.18
N MET A 14 36.18 -0.92 -17.88
CA MET A 14 34.96 -0.27 -17.38
C MET A 14 34.12 -1.19 -16.51
N VAL A 15 33.45 -0.60 -15.53
CA VAL A 15 32.38 -1.27 -14.75
C VAL A 15 31.08 -1.24 -15.55
N TRP A 16 30.56 -2.40 -15.93
CA TRP A 16 29.32 -2.49 -16.71
C TRP A 16 28.08 -2.68 -15.85
N SER A 17 28.22 -3.40 -14.73
CA SER A 17 27.10 -3.65 -13.84
C SER A 17 27.49 -3.57 -12.37
N VAL A 18 26.53 -3.18 -11.55
CA VAL A 18 26.61 -3.21 -10.09
C VAL A 18 25.45 -4.08 -9.60
N GLU A 19 25.78 -5.15 -8.90
CA GLU A 19 24.82 -6.11 -8.35
C GLU A 19 24.81 -6.02 -6.83
N VAL A 20 23.63 -6.06 -6.23
CA VAL A 20 23.45 -6.14 -4.77
C VAL A 20 22.95 -7.53 -4.41
N LYS A 21 23.56 -8.15 -3.41
CA LYS A 21 23.19 -9.49 -2.94
C LYS A 21 23.08 -9.50 -1.42
N GLY A 22 22.15 -10.31 -0.90
CA GLY A 22 21.99 -10.54 0.54
C GLY A 22 21.11 -9.53 1.28
N ASN A 23 20.55 -8.54 0.59
CA ASN A 23 19.55 -7.65 1.15
C ASN A 23 18.17 -8.33 1.16
N VAL A 24 17.47 -8.22 2.29
CA VAL A 24 16.11 -8.77 2.51
C VAL A 24 15.14 -7.66 2.88
N THR A 25 15.53 -6.81 3.83
CA THR A 25 14.72 -5.71 4.36
C THR A 25 15.05 -4.38 3.69
N ILE A 26 16.34 -4.16 3.38
CA ILE A 26 16.81 -2.91 2.77
C ILE A 26 16.55 -2.96 1.25
N PRO A 27 15.85 -1.97 0.68
CA PRO A 27 15.61 -1.91 -0.76
C PRO A 27 16.92 -1.84 -1.55
N THR A 28 17.00 -2.58 -2.65
CA THR A 28 18.18 -2.57 -3.55
C THR A 28 18.54 -1.17 -4.04
N ASP A 29 17.51 -0.34 -4.31
CA ASP A 29 17.70 1.03 -4.78
C ASP A 29 18.37 1.93 -3.74
N GLU A 30 18.13 1.70 -2.46
CA GLU A 30 18.78 2.42 -1.36
C GLU A 30 20.27 2.09 -1.27
N VAL A 31 20.62 0.81 -1.38
CA VAL A 31 22.02 0.35 -1.43
C VAL A 31 22.73 0.91 -2.65
N LEU A 32 22.10 0.89 -3.82
CA LEU A 32 22.64 1.47 -5.05
C LEU A 32 22.78 2.99 -4.97
N ALA A 33 21.87 3.69 -4.31
CA ALA A 33 21.98 5.13 -4.08
C ALA A 33 23.15 5.49 -3.16
N ALA A 34 23.36 4.71 -2.09
CA ALA A 34 24.52 4.84 -1.23
C ALA A 34 25.83 4.53 -2.00
N ALA A 35 25.85 3.45 -2.77
CA ALA A 35 26.99 3.07 -3.61
C ALA A 35 27.37 4.16 -4.62
N LYS A 36 26.36 4.79 -5.23
CA LYS A 36 26.58 5.91 -6.18
C LYS A 36 27.22 7.13 -5.52
N LYS A 37 26.86 7.45 -4.27
CA LYS A 37 27.48 8.54 -3.52
C LYS A 37 28.96 8.28 -3.24
N GLU A 38 29.30 7.01 -2.98
CA GLU A 38 30.67 6.57 -2.73
C GLU A 38 31.48 6.30 -4.03
N GLY A 39 30.89 6.63 -5.18
CA GLY A 39 31.54 6.54 -6.48
C GLY A 39 31.44 5.17 -7.14
N ILE A 40 30.49 4.32 -6.75
CA ILE A 40 30.19 3.04 -7.41
C ILE A 40 28.96 3.20 -8.29
N TYR A 41 29.13 3.26 -9.60
CA TYR A 41 28.04 3.37 -10.57
C TYR A 41 28.43 2.69 -11.91
N PRO A 42 27.46 2.26 -12.70
CA PRO A 42 27.70 1.68 -14.03
C PRO A 42 28.39 2.68 -14.97
N LEU A 43 29.16 2.18 -15.92
CA LEU A 43 29.90 2.94 -16.95
C LEU A 43 31.04 3.82 -16.42
N GLN A 44 31.55 3.56 -15.24
CA GLN A 44 32.74 4.23 -14.73
C GLN A 44 34.03 3.44 -15.01
N TRP A 45 35.14 4.11 -14.98
CA TRP A 45 36.47 3.50 -15.13
C TRP A 45 36.85 2.73 -13.86
N GLY A 46 37.17 1.43 -14.00
CA GLY A 46 37.52 0.57 -12.87
C GLY A 46 38.77 0.98 -12.12
N PHE A 47 39.72 1.73 -12.77
CA PHE A 47 40.93 2.25 -12.12
C PHE A 47 40.68 3.50 -11.25
N ARG A 48 39.49 4.13 -11.36
CA ARG A 48 39.09 5.25 -10.50
C ARG A 48 38.43 4.81 -9.19
N LEU A 49 38.11 3.53 -9.10
CA LEU A 49 37.53 2.97 -7.87
C LEU A 49 38.57 2.98 -6.75
N GLN A 50 38.12 3.34 -5.56
CA GLN A 50 38.92 3.20 -4.35
C GLN A 50 39.11 1.70 -4.04
N SER A 51 39.98 1.37 -3.08
CA SER A 51 40.20 -0.02 -2.65
C SER A 51 38.88 -0.60 -2.11
N GLN A 52 38.64 -1.90 -2.37
CA GLN A 52 37.40 -2.62 -1.98
C GLN A 52 37.13 -2.48 -0.48
N ASP A 53 38.16 -2.57 0.37
CA ASP A 53 38.05 -2.43 1.82
C ASP A 53 37.57 -1.04 2.26
N LYS A 54 38.03 -0.01 1.54
CA LYS A 54 37.64 1.38 1.84
C LYS A 54 36.21 1.64 1.45
N LEU A 55 35.79 1.17 0.27
CA LEU A 55 34.42 1.24 -0.19
C LEU A 55 33.45 0.46 0.73
N SER A 56 33.84 -0.73 1.17
CA SER A 56 33.05 -1.53 2.12
C SER A 56 32.82 -0.78 3.44
N ARG A 57 33.86 -0.14 3.99
CA ARG A 57 33.73 0.66 5.23
C ARG A 57 32.87 1.90 5.04
N GLN A 58 33.02 2.61 3.92
CA GLN A 58 32.22 3.81 3.64
C GLN A 58 30.75 3.46 3.48
N LEU A 59 30.43 2.38 2.76
CA LEU A 59 29.07 1.89 2.61
C LEU A 59 28.46 1.41 3.94
N ALA A 60 29.26 0.74 4.79
CA ALA A 60 28.79 0.33 6.12
C ALA A 60 28.47 1.53 7.02
N LEU A 61 29.19 2.64 6.89
CA LEU A 61 28.87 3.89 7.59
C LEU A 61 27.64 4.61 7.04
N ALA A 62 27.39 4.47 5.73
CA ALA A 62 26.25 5.09 5.06
C ALA A 62 24.93 4.35 5.29
N LEU A 63 24.97 3.06 5.68
CA LEU A 63 23.81 2.21 5.87
C LEU A 63 23.79 1.65 7.32
N PRO A 64 23.13 2.34 8.27
CA PRO A 64 23.20 2.02 9.70
C PRO A 64 22.57 0.67 10.08
N ASP A 65 21.66 0.15 9.24
CA ASP A 65 20.95 -1.11 9.51
C ASP A 65 21.69 -2.36 8.97
N VAL A 66 22.97 -2.21 8.64
CA VAL A 66 23.81 -3.26 8.08
C VAL A 66 24.90 -3.67 9.09
N THR A 67 25.04 -4.99 9.30
CA THR A 67 26.09 -5.55 10.13
C THR A 67 27.43 -5.58 9.37
N TRP A 68 27.38 -5.90 8.09
CA TRP A 68 28.58 -6.00 7.26
C TRP A 68 28.27 -5.77 5.78
N ILE A 69 29.17 -5.10 5.08
CA ILE A 69 29.11 -4.93 3.62
C ILE A 69 30.45 -5.35 3.03
N GLY A 70 30.38 -6.22 2.04
CA GLY A 70 31.51 -6.59 1.20
C GLY A 70 31.35 -6.02 -0.20
N VAL A 71 32.38 -5.38 -0.72
CA VAL A 71 32.45 -4.95 -2.12
C VAL A 71 33.51 -5.79 -2.82
N SER A 72 33.11 -6.53 -3.86
CA SER A 72 34.03 -7.29 -4.71
C SER A 72 33.87 -6.85 -6.16
N LYS A 73 35.00 -6.85 -6.88
CA LYS A 73 35.02 -6.59 -8.31
C LYS A 73 35.48 -7.84 -9.03
N GLU A 74 34.63 -8.37 -9.89
CA GLU A 74 34.93 -9.51 -10.76
C GLU A 74 34.79 -9.08 -12.22
N GLY A 75 35.94 -8.92 -12.90
CA GLY A 75 35.96 -8.41 -14.26
C GLY A 75 35.34 -6.99 -14.37
N THR A 76 34.22 -6.89 -15.03
CA THR A 76 33.46 -5.65 -15.28
C THR A 76 32.26 -5.47 -14.36
N THR A 77 32.01 -6.41 -13.45
CA THR A 77 30.89 -6.38 -12.49
C THR A 77 31.40 -6.08 -11.09
N ILE A 78 30.70 -5.20 -10.38
CA ILE A 78 30.89 -4.98 -8.95
C ILE A 78 29.74 -5.64 -8.22
N THR A 79 30.05 -6.54 -7.29
CA THR A 79 29.08 -7.17 -6.41
C THR A 79 29.18 -6.54 -5.02
N ILE A 80 28.06 -6.01 -4.52
CA ILE A 80 27.92 -5.48 -3.16
C ILE A 80 27.14 -6.54 -2.38
N GLN A 81 27.81 -7.20 -1.45
CA GLN A 81 27.20 -8.19 -0.57
C GLN A 81 26.83 -7.51 0.74
N VAL A 82 25.55 -7.56 1.09
CA VAL A 82 24.99 -6.94 2.29
C VAL A 82 24.60 -8.02 3.27
N VAL A 83 25.01 -7.86 4.54
CA VAL A 83 24.53 -8.65 5.67
C VAL A 83 23.80 -7.70 6.61
N GLU A 84 22.50 -7.78 6.64
CA GLU A 84 21.65 -6.90 7.45
C GLU A 84 21.78 -7.20 8.93
N SER A 85 21.61 -6.16 9.75
CA SER A 85 21.57 -6.31 11.19
C SER A 85 20.25 -6.91 11.63
N ALA A 86 20.28 -8.06 12.25
CA ALA A 86 19.13 -8.69 12.90
C ALA A 86 18.79 -7.99 14.23
N GLN A 87 18.93 -6.66 14.31
CA GLN A 87 18.49 -5.99 15.53
C GLN A 87 16.98 -6.09 15.64
N PRO A 88 16.42 -6.59 16.74
CA PRO A 88 15.00 -6.52 16.98
C PRO A 88 14.60 -5.05 16.93
N LYS A 89 13.61 -4.75 16.10
CA LYS A 89 13.05 -3.42 15.96
C LYS A 89 12.79 -2.88 17.37
N ARG A 90 13.50 -1.84 17.79
CA ARG A 90 13.27 -1.22 19.10
C ARG A 90 11.81 -0.83 19.13
N GLU A 91 11.03 -1.51 19.99
CA GLU A 91 9.64 -1.11 20.20
C GLU A 91 9.66 0.34 20.67
N PRO A 92 8.86 1.22 20.05
CA PRO A 92 8.78 2.59 20.51
C PRO A 92 8.38 2.61 21.98
N LEU A 93 9.02 3.45 22.79
CA LEU A 93 8.64 3.66 24.17
C LEU A 93 7.20 4.19 24.18
N LEU A 94 6.25 3.30 24.45
CA LEU A 94 4.84 3.64 24.49
C LEU A 94 4.52 4.27 25.85
N ASN A 95 3.83 5.41 25.84
CA ASN A 95 3.37 6.05 27.07
C ASN A 95 2.32 5.17 27.77
N PRO A 96 2.28 5.17 29.13
CA PRO A 96 1.24 4.51 29.90
C PRO A 96 -0.14 4.90 29.40
N ARG A 97 -1.04 3.92 29.24
CA ARG A 97 -2.36 4.14 28.65
C ARG A 97 -3.37 3.09 29.11
N HIS A 98 -4.64 3.44 29.01
CA HIS A 98 -5.75 2.52 29.05
C HIS A 98 -6.13 2.06 27.64
N LEU A 99 -6.84 0.93 27.54
CA LEU A 99 -7.67 0.62 26.38
C LEU A 99 -9.13 0.87 26.75
N ILE A 100 -9.78 1.73 26.00
CA ILE A 100 -11.17 2.15 26.18
C ILE A 100 -12.05 1.66 25.01
N SER A 101 -13.35 1.63 25.19
CA SER A 101 -14.27 1.31 24.10
C SER A 101 -14.48 2.49 23.16
N LYS A 102 -14.26 2.29 21.86
CA LYS A 102 -14.52 3.30 20.81
C LYS A 102 -16.02 3.49 20.50
N SER A 103 -16.88 2.53 20.90
CA SER A 103 -18.32 2.52 20.61
C SER A 103 -19.11 1.75 21.69
N ASP A 104 -20.41 1.94 21.72
CA ASP A 104 -21.30 1.10 22.51
C ASP A 104 -21.33 -0.31 21.90
N ALA A 105 -21.08 -1.32 22.73
CA ALA A 105 -20.94 -2.70 22.27
C ALA A 105 -21.29 -3.72 23.36
N VAL A 106 -21.44 -4.98 22.96
CA VAL A 106 -21.42 -6.14 23.86
C VAL A 106 -20.12 -6.89 23.60
N VAL A 107 -19.32 -7.06 24.64
CA VAL A 107 -17.99 -7.70 24.54
C VAL A 107 -18.15 -9.19 24.17
N THR A 108 -17.50 -9.62 23.09
CA THR A 108 -17.49 -11.03 22.65
C THR A 108 -16.21 -11.75 23.07
N GLN A 109 -15.08 -11.05 23.02
CA GLN A 109 -13.77 -11.61 23.31
C GLN A 109 -12.83 -10.56 23.90
N ILE A 110 -12.04 -10.96 24.89
CA ILE A 110 -10.99 -10.14 25.50
C ILE A 110 -9.69 -10.95 25.53
N TYR A 111 -8.64 -10.32 25.03
CA TYR A 111 -7.28 -10.81 25.15
C TYR A 111 -6.39 -9.68 25.65
N ALA A 112 -5.99 -9.74 26.93
CA ALA A 112 -5.09 -8.76 27.52
C ALA A 112 -3.66 -9.31 27.53
N GLU A 113 -2.75 -8.66 26.81
CA GLU A 113 -1.32 -8.96 26.85
C GLU A 113 -0.66 -8.28 28.04
N GLN A 114 -1.03 -7.02 28.29
CA GLN A 114 -0.57 -6.21 29.43
C GLN A 114 -1.72 -5.34 29.95
N GLY A 115 -1.80 -5.17 31.25
CA GLY A 115 -2.89 -4.45 31.88
C GLY A 115 -3.87 -5.36 32.59
N ARG A 116 -4.79 -4.76 33.36
CA ARG A 116 -5.85 -5.47 34.08
C ARG A 116 -7.16 -5.33 33.31
N PRO A 117 -7.76 -6.42 32.80
CA PRO A 117 -9.09 -6.36 32.19
C PRO A 117 -10.12 -5.95 33.27
N VAL A 118 -10.96 -4.96 32.94
CA VAL A 118 -11.99 -4.41 33.84
C VAL A 118 -13.37 -4.91 33.43
N VAL A 119 -13.51 -5.43 32.22
CA VAL A 119 -14.74 -5.96 31.67
C VAL A 119 -14.61 -7.45 31.36
N GLN A 120 -15.74 -8.14 31.23
CA GLN A 120 -15.81 -9.56 30.95
C GLN A 120 -16.59 -9.82 29.65
N LYS A 121 -16.49 -11.03 29.11
CA LYS A 121 -17.31 -11.48 28.00
C LYS A 121 -18.80 -11.30 28.32
N ASP A 122 -19.58 -10.98 27.30
CA ASP A 122 -21.04 -10.73 27.32
C ASP A 122 -21.45 -9.47 28.11
N MET A 123 -20.49 -8.66 28.58
CA MET A 123 -20.75 -7.40 29.24
C MET A 123 -21.03 -6.29 28.23
N ARG A 124 -22.07 -5.48 28.52
CA ARG A 124 -22.35 -4.28 27.74
C ARG A 124 -21.45 -3.16 28.19
N VAL A 125 -20.78 -2.53 27.21
CA VAL A 125 -19.88 -1.39 27.44
C VAL A 125 -20.35 -0.18 26.64
N LYS A 126 -20.06 1.00 27.19
CA LYS A 126 -20.34 2.27 26.54
C LYS A 126 -19.06 2.87 25.92
N LYS A 127 -19.22 3.71 24.93
CA LYS A 127 -18.12 4.49 24.36
C LYS A 127 -17.37 5.24 25.48
N GLY A 128 -16.03 5.13 25.46
CA GLY A 128 -15.14 5.73 26.46
C GLY A 128 -14.96 4.91 27.75
N GLN A 129 -15.68 3.80 27.92
CA GLN A 129 -15.52 2.93 29.08
C GLN A 129 -14.19 2.17 29.02
N VAL A 130 -13.48 2.12 30.14
CA VAL A 130 -12.21 1.38 30.24
C VAL A 130 -12.46 -0.13 30.09
N LEU A 131 -11.76 -0.75 29.15
CA LEU A 131 -11.80 -2.18 28.88
C LEU A 131 -10.62 -2.89 29.56
N ILE A 132 -9.40 -2.34 29.36
CA ILE A 132 -8.17 -2.83 29.99
C ILE A 132 -7.49 -1.65 30.67
N SER A 133 -7.34 -1.74 32.00
CA SER A 133 -6.69 -0.68 32.77
C SER A 133 -5.18 -0.76 32.66
N GLY A 134 -4.52 0.37 32.40
CA GLY A 134 -3.08 0.55 32.50
C GLY A 134 -2.63 0.91 33.93
N ILE A 135 -3.51 0.85 34.91
CA ILE A 135 -3.19 1.05 36.31
C ILE A 135 -3.24 -0.29 37.02
N LEU A 136 -2.13 -0.68 37.62
CA LEU A 136 -1.97 -1.89 38.45
C LEU A 136 -1.65 -1.51 39.89
N GLY A 137 -2.12 -2.31 40.84
CA GLY A 137 -1.89 -2.10 42.26
C GLY A 137 -3.09 -1.57 43.00
N ASP A 138 -2.92 -1.33 44.31
CA ASP A 138 -3.90 -0.81 45.25
C ASP A 138 -3.66 0.70 45.47
N GLU A 139 -4.55 1.36 46.24
CA GLU A 139 -4.52 2.81 46.45
C GLU A 139 -3.18 3.35 47.01
N GLU A 140 -2.40 2.52 47.71
CA GLU A 140 -1.09 2.89 48.29
C GLU A 140 0.10 2.61 47.35
N ASN A 141 -0.03 1.66 46.41
CA ASN A 141 1.05 1.25 45.48
C ASN A 141 0.55 1.11 44.06
N THR A 142 0.28 2.24 43.41
CA THR A 142 -0.16 2.31 42.02
C THR A 142 1.01 2.31 41.05
N LYS A 143 1.03 1.37 40.11
CA LYS A 143 1.99 1.31 38.99
C LYS A 143 1.27 1.53 37.70
N THR A 144 1.70 2.51 36.93
CA THR A 144 1.18 2.77 35.58
C THR A 144 1.97 1.97 34.57
N ILE A 145 1.26 1.28 33.66
CA ILE A 145 1.83 0.48 32.59
C ILE A 145 1.12 0.80 31.27
N VAL A 146 1.72 0.34 30.18
CA VAL A 146 1.10 0.38 28.85
C VAL A 146 0.07 -0.75 28.77
N ALA A 147 -1.23 -0.44 28.81
CA ALA A 147 -2.24 -1.46 28.53
C ALA A 147 -2.14 -1.88 27.06
N LYS A 148 -2.06 -3.19 26.82
CA LYS A 148 -1.96 -3.81 25.50
C LYS A 148 -2.85 -5.05 25.43
N GLY A 149 -3.58 -5.19 24.33
CA GLY A 149 -4.48 -6.32 24.13
C GLY A 149 -5.47 -6.06 23.03
N GLU A 150 -6.32 -7.04 22.76
CA GLU A 150 -7.42 -6.96 21.80
C GLU A 150 -8.75 -7.21 22.52
N VAL A 151 -9.72 -6.34 22.29
CA VAL A 151 -11.08 -6.52 22.80
C VAL A 151 -12.03 -6.45 21.61
N ARG A 152 -12.80 -7.51 21.40
CA ARG A 152 -13.81 -7.58 20.34
C ARG A 152 -15.19 -7.47 20.95
N GLY A 153 -16.07 -6.86 20.19
CA GLY A 153 -17.47 -6.70 20.62
C GLY A 153 -18.43 -6.64 19.45
N LEU A 154 -19.68 -6.93 19.75
CA LEU A 154 -20.84 -6.79 18.90
C LEU A 154 -21.29 -5.33 18.95
N VAL A 155 -21.36 -4.71 17.77
CA VAL A 155 -21.79 -3.32 17.57
C VAL A 155 -22.96 -3.31 16.59
N TRP A 156 -24.00 -2.54 16.87
CA TRP A 156 -25.13 -2.34 15.96
C TRP A 156 -24.94 -1.05 15.18
N ARG A 157 -24.97 -1.16 13.85
CA ARG A 157 -24.77 -0.03 12.94
C ARG A 157 -25.94 0.10 11.99
N GLU A 158 -26.54 1.28 11.96
CA GLU A 158 -27.53 1.62 10.95
C GLU A 158 -26.86 2.23 9.72
N TYR A 159 -27.17 1.70 8.56
CA TYR A 159 -26.74 2.18 7.26
C TYR A 159 -27.91 2.63 6.42
N GLN A 160 -27.78 3.78 5.79
CA GLN A 160 -28.68 4.24 4.75
C GLN A 160 -28.02 3.95 3.41
N VAL A 161 -28.71 3.18 2.59
CA VAL A 161 -28.23 2.73 1.29
C VAL A 161 -29.17 3.26 0.22
N GLU A 162 -28.58 3.86 -0.82
CA GLU A 162 -29.30 4.37 -1.97
C GLU A 162 -28.76 3.69 -3.23
N VAL A 163 -29.63 3.06 -4.03
CA VAL A 163 -29.24 2.36 -5.25
C VAL A 163 -30.13 2.80 -6.40
N PRO A 164 -29.56 3.32 -7.50
CA PRO A 164 -30.33 3.66 -8.70
C PRO A 164 -30.81 2.39 -9.40
N LEU A 165 -32.05 2.42 -9.91
CA LEU A 165 -32.63 1.36 -10.73
C LEU A 165 -32.27 1.45 -12.20
N VAL A 166 -31.73 2.57 -12.64
CA VAL A 166 -31.22 2.76 -13.99
C VAL A 166 -29.72 2.76 -13.94
N GLN A 167 -29.10 1.79 -14.58
CA GLN A 167 -27.67 1.76 -14.77
C GLN A 167 -27.31 2.19 -16.19
N LYS A 168 -26.35 3.08 -16.29
CA LYS A 168 -25.74 3.49 -17.54
C LYS A 168 -24.43 2.73 -17.72
N HIS A 169 -24.37 1.94 -18.77
CA HIS A 169 -23.16 1.21 -19.15
C HIS A 169 -22.65 1.71 -20.47
N ASN A 170 -21.38 2.03 -20.52
CA ASN A 170 -20.70 2.26 -21.79
C ASN A 170 -20.31 0.90 -22.37
N THR A 171 -20.94 0.53 -23.46
CA THR A 171 -20.58 -0.68 -24.21
C THR A 171 -19.76 -0.30 -25.43
N MET A 172 -18.69 -1.04 -25.67
CA MET A 172 -17.89 -0.89 -26.89
C MET A 172 -18.68 -1.38 -28.08
N THR A 173 -18.78 -0.56 -29.12
CA THR A 173 -19.50 -0.93 -30.36
C THR A 173 -18.68 -1.86 -31.25
N GLY A 174 -17.37 -1.94 -31.01
CA GLY A 174 -16.41 -2.68 -31.82
C GLY A 174 -15.71 -1.81 -32.88
N GLU A 175 -16.20 -0.61 -33.12
CA GLU A 175 -15.51 0.34 -33.97
C GLU A 175 -14.36 1.01 -33.23
N SER A 176 -13.24 1.20 -33.94
CA SER A 176 -12.06 1.80 -33.35
C SER A 176 -11.25 2.58 -34.36
N LYS A 177 -10.55 3.61 -33.88
CA LYS A 177 -9.58 4.37 -34.65
C LYS A 177 -8.22 4.26 -33.99
N GLU A 178 -7.22 3.83 -34.74
CA GLU A 178 -5.86 3.69 -34.25
C GLU A 178 -5.00 4.87 -34.68
N ARG A 179 -4.17 5.34 -33.75
CA ARG A 179 -3.15 6.35 -33.97
C ARG A 179 -1.80 5.77 -33.53
N PHE A 180 -0.79 6.03 -34.35
CA PHE A 180 0.54 5.50 -34.11
C PHE A 180 1.56 6.62 -33.97
N TYR A 181 2.35 6.57 -32.91
CA TYR A 181 3.35 7.60 -32.59
C TYR A 181 4.72 6.96 -32.38
N MET A 182 5.74 7.69 -32.80
CA MET A 182 7.12 7.46 -32.39
C MET A 182 7.43 8.35 -31.17
N VAL A 183 7.86 7.75 -30.09
CA VAL A 183 8.24 8.45 -28.85
C VAL A 183 9.75 8.64 -28.83
N LEU A 184 10.21 9.88 -28.64
CA LEU A 184 11.61 10.26 -28.50
C LEU A 184 11.77 11.12 -27.24
N GLY A 185 12.16 10.50 -26.13
CA GLY A 185 12.25 11.16 -24.85
C GLY A 185 10.89 11.71 -24.37
N LYS A 186 10.73 13.03 -24.40
CA LYS A 186 9.48 13.72 -24.02
C LYS A 186 8.57 14.04 -25.22
N TRP A 187 8.97 13.71 -26.44
CA TRP A 187 8.26 14.05 -27.67
C TRP A 187 7.58 12.82 -28.21
N ALA A 188 6.28 12.97 -28.58
CA ALA A 188 5.53 11.97 -29.32
C ALA A 188 5.23 12.56 -30.71
N ILE A 189 5.72 11.92 -31.75
CA ILE A 189 5.54 12.33 -33.15
C ILE A 189 4.51 11.39 -33.77
N GLN A 190 3.37 11.90 -34.16
CA GLN A 190 2.34 11.11 -34.82
C GLN A 190 2.79 10.73 -36.24
N LEU A 191 2.78 9.42 -36.52
CA LEU A 191 3.17 8.87 -37.83
C LEU A 191 1.97 8.44 -38.65
N TRP A 192 0.89 8.00 -38.00
CA TRP A 192 -0.31 7.49 -38.64
C TRP A 192 -1.57 7.84 -37.87
N GLY A 193 -2.76 7.75 -38.50
CA GLY A 193 -4.05 7.96 -37.86
C GLY A 193 -4.42 9.45 -37.70
N TYR A 194 -3.97 10.32 -38.59
CA TYR A 194 -4.27 11.74 -38.53
C TYR A 194 -5.78 12.04 -38.59
N GLY A 195 -6.15 13.20 -38.09
CA GLY A 195 -7.52 13.70 -38.05
C GLY A 195 -8.23 13.43 -36.71
N SER A 196 -9.36 14.12 -36.52
CA SER A 196 -10.20 13.97 -35.33
C SER A 196 -10.82 12.57 -35.24
N THR A 197 -11.08 12.10 -34.03
CA THR A 197 -11.85 10.89 -33.79
C THR A 197 -13.30 11.11 -34.27
N PRO A 198 -13.86 10.21 -35.10
CA PRO A 198 -15.21 10.36 -35.63
C PRO A 198 -16.31 10.05 -34.61
N PHE A 199 -15.93 9.50 -33.44
CA PHE A 199 -16.85 9.02 -32.40
C PHE A 199 -17.29 10.15 -31.47
N SER A 200 -18.56 10.20 -31.12
CA SER A 200 -19.12 11.16 -30.16
C SER A 200 -18.75 10.85 -28.74
N SER A 201 -18.55 9.54 -28.41
CA SER A 201 -18.07 9.03 -27.15
C SER A 201 -17.09 7.89 -27.42
N PHE A 202 -15.92 7.92 -26.78
CA PHE A 202 -14.89 6.90 -26.94
C PHE A 202 -14.01 6.81 -25.71
N ASP A 203 -13.43 5.64 -25.52
CA ASP A 203 -12.37 5.40 -24.55
C ASP A 203 -11.05 5.20 -25.30
N THR A 204 -9.97 5.83 -24.80
CA THR A 204 -8.65 5.71 -25.43
C THR A 204 -7.79 4.71 -24.66
N GLU A 205 -7.44 3.63 -25.31
CA GLU A 205 -6.44 2.67 -24.83
C GLU A 205 -5.06 3.04 -25.40
N SER A 206 -4.07 3.26 -24.55
CA SER A 206 -2.72 3.59 -24.96
C SER A 206 -1.74 2.46 -24.59
N ASN A 207 -0.97 2.02 -25.57
CA ASN A 207 0.05 0.99 -25.41
C ASN A 207 1.41 1.56 -25.80
N HIS A 208 2.28 1.75 -24.80
CA HIS A 208 3.64 2.22 -25.00
C HIS A 208 4.62 1.05 -24.96
N LYS A 209 5.34 0.85 -26.07
CA LYS A 209 6.40 -0.16 -26.20
C LYS A 209 7.75 0.57 -26.29
N PRO A 210 8.50 0.64 -25.19
CA PRO A 210 9.84 1.22 -25.21
C PRO A 210 10.79 0.31 -26.01
N LEU A 211 11.74 0.91 -26.66
CA LEU A 211 12.80 0.19 -27.33
C LEU A 211 13.85 -0.25 -26.30
N THR A 212 14.03 -1.54 -26.15
CA THR A 212 15.01 -2.11 -25.23
C THR A 212 16.16 -2.77 -26.00
N TRP A 213 17.38 -2.46 -25.61
CA TRP A 213 18.56 -3.16 -26.11
C TRP A 213 19.33 -3.79 -24.96
N ARG A 214 19.31 -5.11 -24.89
CA ARG A 214 19.78 -5.91 -23.74
C ARG A 214 19.06 -5.49 -22.45
N SER A 215 19.78 -4.94 -21.47
CA SER A 215 19.23 -4.43 -20.21
C SER A 215 18.97 -2.91 -20.19
N PHE A 216 19.20 -2.22 -21.32
CA PHE A 216 18.98 -0.79 -21.42
C PHE A 216 17.66 -0.48 -22.09
N THR A 217 16.82 0.30 -21.38
CA THR A 217 15.62 0.91 -21.97
C THR A 217 16.02 2.24 -22.57
N LEU A 218 15.92 2.36 -23.88
CA LEU A 218 16.24 3.59 -24.60
C LEU A 218 15.09 4.61 -24.38
N PRO A 219 15.38 5.92 -24.36
CA PRO A 219 14.38 6.97 -24.24
C PRO A 219 13.61 7.17 -25.57
N MET A 220 13.33 6.07 -26.28
CA MET A 220 12.58 6.03 -27.53
C MET A 220 11.73 4.75 -27.55
N GLY A 221 10.63 4.82 -28.27
CA GLY A 221 9.69 3.70 -28.39
C GLY A 221 8.54 4.01 -29.31
N TRP A 222 7.54 3.14 -29.27
CA TRP A 222 6.33 3.23 -30.04
C TRP A 222 5.14 3.39 -29.08
N LEU A 223 4.27 4.35 -29.38
CA LEU A 223 3.01 4.53 -28.68
C LEU A 223 1.88 4.29 -29.69
N THR A 224 1.03 3.35 -29.39
CA THR A 224 -0.21 3.11 -30.12
C THR A 224 -1.37 3.54 -29.25
N GLU A 225 -2.16 4.46 -29.73
CA GLU A 225 -3.43 4.87 -29.13
C GLU A 225 -4.57 4.31 -29.97
N LYS A 226 -5.52 3.70 -29.30
CA LYS A 226 -6.72 3.13 -29.90
C LYS A 226 -7.94 3.76 -29.24
N ASP A 227 -8.64 4.60 -29.99
CA ASP A 227 -9.92 5.15 -29.59
C ASP A 227 -11.00 4.11 -29.90
N LEU A 228 -11.63 3.58 -28.87
CA LEU A 228 -12.72 2.59 -28.95
C LEU A 228 -14.04 3.33 -28.83
N GLU A 229 -14.90 3.25 -29.85
CA GLU A 229 -16.23 3.84 -29.77
C GLU A 229 -17.01 3.21 -28.62
N THR A 230 -17.56 4.07 -27.78
CA THR A 230 -18.45 3.66 -26.69
C THR A 230 -19.85 4.21 -26.92
N ARG A 231 -20.84 3.37 -26.62
CA ARG A 231 -22.26 3.78 -26.64
C ARG A 231 -22.85 3.58 -25.27
N GLU A 232 -23.47 4.63 -24.77
CA GLU A 232 -24.20 4.55 -23.50
C GLU A 232 -25.47 3.72 -23.69
N HIS A 233 -25.60 2.68 -22.87
CA HIS A 233 -26.79 1.84 -22.82
C HIS A 233 -27.41 1.93 -21.42
N GLU A 234 -28.67 2.32 -21.39
CA GLU A 234 -29.44 2.38 -20.14
C GLU A 234 -30.14 1.04 -19.92
N GLN A 235 -29.84 0.40 -18.80
CA GLN A 235 -30.48 -0.85 -18.38
C GLN A 235 -31.29 -0.61 -17.11
N GLN A 236 -32.58 -0.90 -17.19
CA GLN A 236 -33.43 -0.90 -16.00
C GLN A 236 -33.21 -2.17 -15.19
N GLN A 237 -32.93 -1.99 -13.91
CA GLN A 237 -32.67 -3.06 -12.94
C GLN A 237 -33.90 -3.33 -12.08
N THR A 238 -33.99 -4.54 -11.54
CA THR A 238 -35.03 -4.92 -10.62
C THR A 238 -34.79 -4.41 -9.19
N ILE A 239 -35.83 -4.31 -8.38
CA ILE A 239 -35.69 -3.95 -6.95
C ILE A 239 -34.86 -4.98 -6.21
N GLU A 240 -34.96 -6.26 -6.53
CA GLU A 240 -34.19 -7.33 -5.94
C GLU A 240 -32.68 -7.19 -6.23
N TRP A 241 -32.36 -6.81 -7.47
CA TRP A 241 -31.00 -6.51 -7.84
C TRP A 241 -30.44 -5.32 -7.02
N ALA A 242 -31.24 -4.23 -6.92
CA ALA A 242 -30.84 -3.05 -6.14
C ALA A 242 -30.65 -3.38 -4.66
N ARG A 243 -31.50 -4.23 -4.09
CA ARG A 243 -31.35 -4.73 -2.72
C ARG A 243 -30.05 -5.50 -2.53
N THR A 244 -29.77 -6.46 -3.40
CA THR A 244 -28.55 -7.28 -3.33
C THR A 244 -27.29 -6.41 -3.46
N LYS A 245 -27.26 -5.51 -4.44
CA LYS A 245 -26.12 -4.61 -4.67
C LYS A 245 -25.94 -3.59 -3.55
N GLY A 246 -27.02 -3.07 -3.00
CA GLY A 246 -26.99 -2.16 -1.86
C GLY A 246 -26.45 -2.81 -0.60
N LEU A 247 -26.89 -4.03 -0.30
CA LEU A 247 -26.37 -4.81 0.83
C LEU A 247 -24.90 -5.18 0.64
N GLU A 248 -24.50 -5.60 -0.56
CA GLU A 248 -23.10 -5.91 -0.89
C GLU A 248 -22.21 -4.67 -0.72
N GLY A 249 -22.65 -3.53 -1.21
CA GLY A 249 -21.93 -2.25 -1.05
C GLY A 249 -21.76 -1.86 0.42
N ALA A 250 -22.84 -1.96 1.22
CA ALA A 250 -22.80 -1.67 2.65
C ALA A 250 -21.88 -2.61 3.43
N ARG A 251 -21.88 -3.91 3.11
CA ARG A 251 -20.94 -4.89 3.71
C ARG A 251 -19.49 -4.53 3.41
N ASN A 252 -19.18 -4.22 2.16
CA ASN A 252 -17.84 -3.86 1.74
C ASN A 252 -17.37 -2.57 2.43
N ASP A 253 -18.24 -1.57 2.58
CA ASP A 253 -17.95 -0.33 3.29
C ASP A 253 -17.67 -0.56 4.78
N ILE A 254 -18.46 -1.43 5.44
CA ILE A 254 -18.24 -1.82 6.84
C ILE A 254 -16.87 -2.47 7.02
N ILE A 255 -16.51 -3.42 6.16
CA ILE A 255 -15.22 -4.13 6.22
C ILE A 255 -14.06 -3.18 5.91
N ALA A 256 -14.22 -2.31 4.94
CA ALA A 256 -13.19 -1.33 4.58
C ALA A 256 -12.91 -0.34 5.71
N LYS A 257 -13.96 0.14 6.41
CA LYS A 257 -13.82 1.11 7.52
C LYS A 257 -13.28 0.51 8.81
N ASN A 258 -13.63 -0.73 9.12
CA ASN A 258 -13.31 -1.34 10.41
C ASN A 258 -12.17 -2.38 10.34
N GLY A 259 -11.66 -2.65 9.13
CA GLY A 259 -10.51 -3.53 8.89
C GLY A 259 -10.86 -5.00 8.66
N LYS A 260 -9.87 -5.78 8.20
CA LYS A 260 -10.01 -7.19 7.77
C LYS A 260 -10.48 -8.16 8.86
N GLY A 261 -10.40 -7.78 10.14
CA GLY A 261 -10.89 -8.58 11.27
C GLY A 261 -12.39 -8.46 11.55
N THR A 262 -13.11 -7.60 10.82
CA THR A 262 -14.54 -7.34 11.02
C THR A 262 -15.37 -8.48 10.45
N LYS A 263 -16.33 -8.96 11.24
CA LYS A 263 -17.29 -9.98 10.83
C LYS A 263 -18.71 -9.46 10.94
N ILE A 264 -19.49 -9.58 9.88
CA ILE A 264 -20.91 -9.27 9.89
C ILE A 264 -21.64 -10.53 10.36
N ILE A 265 -22.33 -10.42 11.49
CA ILE A 265 -23.05 -11.53 12.14
C ILE A 265 -24.47 -11.63 11.59
N SER A 266 -25.16 -10.49 11.50
CA SER A 266 -26.51 -10.43 10.95
C SER A 266 -26.76 -9.10 10.24
N GLU A 267 -27.74 -9.09 9.35
CA GLU A 267 -28.23 -7.92 8.67
C GLU A 267 -29.75 -7.96 8.60
N LYS A 268 -30.40 -6.82 8.86
CA LYS A 268 -31.85 -6.70 8.83
C LYS A 268 -32.25 -5.40 8.15
N ILE A 269 -33.01 -5.49 7.08
CA ILE A 269 -33.63 -4.34 6.43
C ILE A 269 -34.75 -3.84 7.35
N LEU A 270 -34.61 -2.62 7.86
CA LEU A 270 -35.60 -1.98 8.71
C LEU A 270 -36.66 -1.26 7.89
N HIS A 271 -36.25 -0.65 6.79
CA HIS A 271 -37.15 0.09 5.90
C HIS A 271 -36.63 0.03 4.47
N GLU A 272 -37.55 -0.08 3.51
CA GLU A 272 -37.27 -0.07 2.08
C GLU A 272 -38.33 0.78 1.37
N LYS A 273 -37.91 1.71 0.52
CA LYS A 273 -38.78 2.59 -0.26
C LYS A 273 -38.24 2.78 -1.67
N LYS A 274 -39.10 2.68 -2.67
CA LYS A 274 -38.79 3.06 -4.05
C LYS A 274 -39.30 4.46 -4.31
N GLU A 275 -38.42 5.36 -4.72
CA GLU A 275 -38.76 6.74 -5.03
C GLU A 275 -37.79 7.30 -6.10
N ASN A 276 -38.30 8.08 -7.06
CA ASN A 276 -37.52 8.77 -8.09
C ASN A 276 -36.52 7.86 -8.86
N GLY A 277 -36.94 6.63 -9.18
CA GLY A 277 -36.08 5.68 -9.91
C GLY A 277 -34.93 5.09 -9.08
N LYS A 278 -34.97 5.25 -7.76
CA LYS A 278 -33.99 4.71 -6.81
C LYS A 278 -34.66 3.87 -5.74
N VAL A 279 -33.90 2.98 -5.13
CA VAL A 279 -34.30 2.23 -3.94
C VAL A 279 -33.53 2.76 -2.75
N TYR A 280 -34.24 3.20 -1.73
CA TYR A 280 -33.69 3.65 -0.45
C TYR A 280 -33.92 2.55 0.57
N MET A 281 -32.86 2.14 1.26
CA MET A 281 -32.94 1.13 2.30
C MET A 281 -32.29 1.61 3.58
N LYS A 282 -32.91 1.35 4.71
CA LYS A 282 -32.33 1.47 6.03
C LYS A 282 -32.05 0.08 6.56
N VAL A 283 -30.78 -0.24 6.79
CA VAL A 283 -30.33 -1.58 7.15
C VAL A 283 -29.62 -1.52 8.49
N LEU A 284 -29.98 -2.41 9.39
CA LEU A 284 -29.28 -2.63 10.66
C LEU A 284 -28.33 -3.80 10.47
N PHE A 285 -27.04 -3.53 10.69
CA PHE A 285 -25.98 -4.54 10.73
C PHE A 285 -25.55 -4.81 12.15
N GLU A 286 -25.41 -6.07 12.49
CA GLU A 286 -24.78 -6.54 13.70
C GLU A 286 -23.36 -7.00 13.35
N VAL A 287 -22.37 -6.30 13.87
CA VAL A 287 -20.98 -6.41 13.43
C VAL A 287 -20.10 -6.75 14.62
N GLU A 288 -19.32 -7.82 14.51
CA GLU A 288 -18.24 -8.11 15.45
C GLU A 288 -16.96 -7.48 14.96
N GLU A 289 -16.44 -6.54 15.74
CA GLU A 289 -15.22 -5.79 15.41
C GLU A 289 -14.34 -5.56 16.64
N SER A 290 -13.10 -5.10 16.44
CA SER A 290 -12.26 -4.59 17.52
C SER A 290 -12.84 -3.29 18.04
N ILE A 291 -13.16 -3.23 19.34
CA ILE A 291 -13.74 -2.07 19.99
C ILE A 291 -12.74 -1.29 20.85
N ALA A 292 -11.50 -1.77 20.95
CA ALA A 292 -10.46 -1.12 21.75
C ALA A 292 -9.85 0.10 21.04
N GLU A 293 -9.71 1.18 21.80
CA GLU A 293 -9.01 2.42 21.42
C GLU A 293 -8.08 2.83 22.55
N GLU A 294 -6.93 3.40 22.19
CA GLU A 294 -5.90 3.79 23.14
C GLU A 294 -6.24 5.14 23.80
N LEU A 295 -6.23 5.20 25.13
CA LEU A 295 -6.35 6.46 25.90
C LEU A 295 -5.07 6.67 26.72
N PRO A 296 -4.20 7.64 26.34
CA PRO A 296 -3.00 7.95 27.10
C PRO A 296 -3.34 8.40 28.53
N LEU A 297 -2.58 7.89 29.50
CA LEU A 297 -2.60 8.40 30.88
C LEU A 297 -1.72 9.64 30.93
N VAL A 298 -2.34 10.82 30.91
CA VAL A 298 -1.64 12.09 31.13
C VAL A 298 -1.33 12.18 32.62
N HIS A 299 -0.04 12.09 33.00
CA HIS A 299 0.36 12.53 34.33
C HIS A 299 0.18 14.05 34.37
N SER A 300 -0.85 14.53 35.04
CA SER A 300 -0.83 15.91 35.54
C SER A 300 0.32 15.98 36.55
N GLN A 301 1.49 16.49 36.11
CA GLN A 301 2.47 16.98 37.07
C GLN A 301 1.76 18.13 37.78
N GLY A 302 1.39 17.87 39.03
CA GLY A 302 0.83 18.89 39.89
C GLY A 302 1.83 20.04 40.04
N GLU A 303 1.35 21.26 39.82
CA GLU A 303 1.96 22.49 40.26
C GLU A 303 2.19 22.47 41.77
#